data_7d83d0047198f84cbb05831e248d4814
#
_entry.id   7d83d0047198f84cbb05831e248d4814
#
_cell.length_a   1.000
_cell.length_b   1.000
_cell.length_c   1.000
_cell.angle_alpha   90.00
_cell.angle_beta   90.00
_cell.angle_gamma   90.00
#
_symmetry.space_group_name_H-M   'P 1'
#
loop_
_entity.id
_entity.type
_entity.pdbx_description
1 polymer ?
#
loop_
_entity_poly.entity_id
_entity_poly.type
_entity_poly.pdbx_seq_one_letter_code
_entity_poly.pdbx_strand_id
1 'polypeptide(L)'
;MQKTIWITGASSGIGREFARRYAAMGCRLILTARRADRLQALAKELHAAHGTDCRIETADLSRAEECSRLCEVLADEHIDIFINNAGFRVCGSILETEEAREEEMVQVNVAAMARLFRAVVRKMNAQGGGTILNVASSAGLLPGGPYMAGYYASKAYVVSMTRGVAEELREMHSPVYVCALCPGPVDTEFNDHAGVVFALRGITPELCVEEALLGMMHRKTIIVPSAFMRLCTSAQRLVPIPLLMPIVARQQKKKLG
;
A
#
# COMPACT_ATOMS: atom_id res chain seq x y z
N MET A 1 0.84 -27.18 -0.95
CA MET A 1 0.65 -26.50 0.36
C MET A 1 -0.23 -25.27 0.17
N GLN A 2 -1.08 -24.94 1.13
CA GLN A 2 -1.89 -23.73 1.14
C GLN A 2 -0.98 -22.52 1.33
N LYS A 3 -1.13 -21.48 0.49
CA LYS A 3 -0.32 -20.26 0.61
C LYS A 3 -0.76 -19.40 1.77
N THR A 4 0.19 -18.80 2.47
CA THR A 4 -0.05 -17.82 3.53
C THR A 4 0.19 -16.40 3.02
N ILE A 5 -0.83 -15.55 3.17
CA ILE A 5 -0.80 -14.17 2.74
C ILE A 5 -0.93 -13.27 3.96
N TRP A 6 0.02 -12.38 4.17
CA TRP A 6 -0.06 -11.37 5.23
C TRP A 6 -0.40 -10.00 4.64
N ILE A 7 -1.45 -9.35 5.17
CA ILE A 7 -1.97 -8.07 4.66
C ILE A 7 -2.02 -7.06 5.80
N THR A 8 -1.29 -5.94 5.68
CA THR A 8 -1.44 -4.79 6.57
C THR A 8 -2.49 -3.82 6.07
N GLY A 9 -3.19 -3.12 6.99
CA GLY A 9 -4.31 -2.26 6.62
C GLY A 9 -5.51 -3.02 6.06
N ALA A 10 -5.72 -4.27 6.52
CA ALA A 10 -6.74 -5.18 6.00
C ALA A 10 -8.18 -4.80 6.37
N SER A 11 -8.40 -3.86 7.29
CA SER A 11 -9.73 -3.52 7.81
C SER A 11 -10.63 -2.73 6.85
N SER A 12 -10.10 -2.23 5.72
CA SER A 12 -10.87 -1.44 4.74
C SER A 12 -10.19 -1.36 3.37
N GLY A 13 -10.91 -0.83 2.39
CA GLY A 13 -10.38 -0.44 1.08
C GLY A 13 -9.63 -1.54 0.35
N ILE A 14 -8.47 -1.19 -0.21
CA ILE A 14 -7.63 -2.08 -1.02
C ILE A 14 -7.16 -3.30 -0.22
N GLY A 15 -6.78 -3.13 1.06
CA GLY A 15 -6.34 -4.24 1.92
C GLY A 15 -7.44 -5.26 2.16
N ARG A 16 -8.69 -4.81 2.41
CA ARG A 16 -9.86 -5.67 2.56
C ARG A 16 -10.18 -6.43 1.26
N GLU A 17 -10.06 -5.76 0.12
CA GLU A 17 -10.30 -6.43 -1.16
C GLU A 17 -9.21 -7.46 -1.50
N PHE A 18 -7.93 -7.20 -1.19
CA PHE A 18 -6.90 -8.24 -1.27
C PHE A 18 -7.24 -9.46 -0.41
N ALA A 19 -7.72 -9.23 0.83
CA ALA A 19 -8.12 -10.34 1.71
C ALA A 19 -9.24 -11.19 1.08
N ARG A 20 -10.27 -10.56 0.49
CA ARG A 20 -11.35 -11.25 -0.21
C ARG A 20 -10.85 -12.08 -1.40
N ARG A 21 -10.00 -11.48 -2.24
CA ARG A 21 -9.45 -12.17 -3.41
C ARG A 21 -8.60 -13.38 -3.05
N TYR A 22 -7.71 -13.24 -2.07
CA TYR A 22 -6.87 -14.36 -1.64
C TYR A 22 -7.65 -15.43 -0.85
N ALA A 23 -8.69 -15.04 -0.11
CA ALA A 23 -9.62 -16.00 0.52
C ALA A 23 -10.32 -16.85 -0.53
N ALA A 24 -10.87 -16.23 -1.58
CA ALA A 24 -11.51 -16.93 -2.70
C ALA A 24 -10.55 -17.86 -3.46
N MET A 25 -9.23 -17.62 -3.38
CA MET A 25 -8.17 -18.48 -3.93
C MET A 25 -7.76 -19.62 -2.96
N GLY A 26 -8.43 -19.77 -1.82
CA GLY A 26 -8.14 -20.81 -0.84
C GLY A 26 -6.88 -20.58 0.00
N CYS A 27 -6.41 -19.35 0.13
CA CYS A 27 -5.22 -19.00 0.91
C CYS A 27 -5.52 -18.86 2.41
N ARG A 28 -4.54 -19.14 3.28
CA ARG A 28 -4.54 -18.73 4.69
C ARG A 28 -4.17 -17.25 4.78
N LEU A 29 -4.81 -16.50 5.68
CA LEU A 29 -4.59 -15.05 5.79
C LEU A 29 -4.08 -14.67 7.18
N ILE A 30 -3.15 -13.70 7.21
CA ILE A 30 -2.78 -12.94 8.40
C ILE A 30 -3.20 -11.49 8.16
N LEU A 31 -4.14 -11.00 8.97
CA LEU A 31 -4.78 -9.70 8.79
C LEU A 31 -4.32 -8.74 9.87
N THR A 32 -3.70 -7.63 9.48
CA THR A 32 -3.21 -6.60 10.41
C THR A 32 -3.90 -5.26 10.19
N ALA A 33 -4.45 -4.67 11.25
CA ALA A 33 -4.93 -3.29 11.32
C ALA A 33 -5.17 -2.88 12.78
N ARG A 34 -5.50 -1.59 13.02
CA ARG A 34 -5.83 -1.06 14.36
C ARG A 34 -7.21 -1.50 14.85
N ARG A 35 -8.19 -1.64 13.94
CA ARG A 35 -9.60 -1.88 14.27
C ARG A 35 -9.86 -3.38 14.36
N ALA A 36 -9.76 -3.93 15.59
CA ALA A 36 -9.94 -5.35 15.86
C ALA A 36 -11.33 -5.87 15.48
N ASP A 37 -12.37 -5.09 15.77
CA ASP A 37 -13.76 -5.38 15.44
C ASP A 37 -13.96 -5.60 13.94
N ARG A 38 -13.39 -4.75 13.11
CA ARG A 38 -13.46 -4.86 11.66
C ARG A 38 -12.67 -6.04 11.11
N LEU A 39 -11.51 -6.35 11.70
CA LEU A 39 -10.74 -7.55 11.33
C LEU A 39 -11.50 -8.83 11.68
N GLN A 40 -12.15 -8.87 12.85
CA GLN A 40 -12.99 -10.00 13.26
C GLN A 40 -14.20 -10.19 12.35
N ALA A 41 -14.87 -9.08 11.98
CA ALA A 41 -16.00 -9.13 11.04
C ALA A 41 -15.54 -9.64 9.66
N LEU A 42 -14.42 -9.15 9.14
CA LEU A 42 -13.83 -9.63 7.88
C LEU A 42 -13.46 -11.13 7.97
N ALA A 43 -12.79 -11.54 9.03
CA ALA A 43 -12.42 -12.96 9.21
C ALA A 43 -13.64 -13.88 9.22
N LYS A 44 -14.73 -13.48 9.90
CA LYS A 44 -15.99 -14.22 9.90
C LYS A 44 -16.62 -14.28 8.50
N GLU A 45 -16.64 -13.15 7.78
CA GLU A 45 -17.11 -13.06 6.38
C GLU A 45 -16.36 -14.06 5.49
N LEU A 46 -15.02 -14.03 5.55
CA LEU A 46 -14.16 -14.86 4.70
C LEU A 46 -14.22 -16.34 5.06
N HIS A 47 -14.37 -16.65 6.35
CA HIS A 47 -14.59 -18.03 6.80
C HIS A 47 -15.92 -18.57 6.31
N ALA A 48 -16.99 -17.80 6.45
CA ALA A 48 -18.33 -18.22 6.01
C ALA A 48 -18.43 -18.41 4.49
N ALA A 49 -17.76 -17.54 3.71
CA ALA A 49 -17.82 -17.57 2.25
C ALA A 49 -16.88 -18.61 1.61
N HIS A 50 -15.70 -18.86 2.21
CA HIS A 50 -14.62 -19.61 1.58
C HIS A 50 -13.95 -20.64 2.50
N GLY A 51 -14.37 -20.78 3.76
CA GLY A 51 -13.69 -21.62 4.74
C GLY A 51 -12.27 -21.14 5.10
N THR A 52 -11.96 -19.85 4.84
CA THR A 52 -10.60 -19.31 5.01
C THR A 52 -10.22 -19.26 6.48
N ASP A 53 -9.01 -19.77 6.79
CA ASP A 53 -8.36 -19.56 8.09
C ASP A 53 -7.71 -18.16 8.12
N CYS A 54 -8.13 -17.33 9.10
CA CYS A 54 -7.65 -15.97 9.29
C CYS A 54 -7.07 -15.79 10.68
N ARG A 55 -5.74 -15.54 10.76
CA ARG A 55 -5.09 -15.04 11.95
C ARG A 55 -5.20 -13.51 12.01
N ILE A 56 -5.60 -12.97 13.15
CA ILE A 56 -5.71 -11.52 13.37
C ILE A 56 -4.53 -11.03 14.22
N GLU A 57 -3.80 -10.05 13.71
CA GLU A 57 -2.73 -9.35 14.40
C GLU A 57 -3.10 -7.87 14.52
N THR A 58 -3.81 -7.52 15.60
CA THR A 58 -4.14 -6.11 15.86
C THR A 58 -2.88 -5.32 16.19
N ALA A 59 -2.61 -4.24 15.46
CA ALA A 59 -1.46 -3.39 15.68
C ALA A 59 -1.70 -1.95 15.22
N ASP A 60 -1.16 -1.00 15.97
CA ASP A 60 -1.01 0.39 15.56
C ASP A 60 0.40 0.62 15.00
N LEU A 61 0.49 0.74 13.70
CA LEU A 61 1.77 0.91 13.00
C LEU A 61 2.40 2.30 13.18
N SER A 62 1.74 3.24 13.84
CA SER A 62 2.38 4.49 14.27
C SER A 62 3.31 4.27 15.47
N ARG A 63 3.19 3.14 16.16
CA ARG A 63 3.97 2.78 17.35
C ARG A 63 5.09 1.81 16.99
N ALA A 64 6.32 2.20 17.31
CA ALA A 64 7.52 1.42 16.96
C ALA A 64 7.54 0.04 17.64
N GLU A 65 7.01 -0.07 18.86
CA GLU A 65 6.92 -1.30 19.64
C GLU A 65 6.00 -2.33 18.95
N GLU A 66 4.85 -1.86 18.44
CA GLU A 66 3.91 -2.72 17.70
C GLU A 66 4.52 -3.26 16.40
N CYS A 67 5.27 -2.41 15.70
CA CYS A 67 6.01 -2.85 14.52
C CYS A 67 7.09 -3.88 14.87
N SER A 68 7.77 -3.75 16.03
CA SER A 68 8.77 -4.72 16.49
C SER A 68 8.11 -6.05 16.83
N ARG A 69 6.99 -6.03 17.55
CA ARG A 69 6.18 -7.23 17.86
C ARG A 69 5.75 -7.97 16.59
N LEU A 70 5.30 -7.24 15.56
CA LEU A 70 4.95 -7.86 14.27
C LEU A 70 6.15 -8.50 13.58
N CYS A 71 7.36 -7.93 13.71
CA CYS A 71 8.58 -8.55 13.20
C CYS A 71 8.95 -9.85 13.95
N GLU A 72 8.61 -9.97 15.25
CA GLU A 72 8.76 -11.21 16.01
C GLU A 72 7.77 -12.27 15.51
N VAL A 73 6.48 -11.92 15.36
CA VAL A 73 5.47 -12.81 14.78
C VAL A 73 5.88 -13.30 13.39
N LEU A 74 6.51 -12.43 12.59
CA LEU A 74 7.01 -12.76 11.26
C LEU A 74 8.09 -13.87 11.31
N ALA A 75 8.91 -13.94 12.36
CA ALA A 75 10.01 -14.91 12.45
C ALA A 75 9.50 -16.36 12.43
N ASP A 76 8.33 -16.60 13.03
CA ASP A 76 7.76 -17.95 13.20
C ASP A 76 6.83 -18.38 12.05
N GLU A 77 6.51 -17.46 11.13
CA GLU A 77 5.56 -17.72 10.03
C GLU A 77 6.28 -17.98 8.70
N HIS A 78 5.74 -18.91 7.91
CA HIS A 78 6.07 -18.99 6.48
C HIS A 78 5.10 -18.10 5.70
N ILE A 79 5.61 -17.14 4.95
CA ILE A 79 4.78 -16.15 4.24
C ILE A 79 5.11 -16.18 2.75
N ASP A 80 4.13 -16.56 1.94
CA ASP A 80 4.28 -16.59 0.49
C ASP A 80 4.12 -15.22 -0.15
N ILE A 81 3.16 -14.42 0.38
CA ILE A 81 2.89 -13.06 -0.14
C ILE A 81 2.68 -12.10 1.03
N PHE A 82 3.36 -10.96 0.97
CA PHE A 82 3.18 -9.86 1.91
C PHE A 82 2.63 -8.63 1.19
N ILE A 83 1.44 -8.18 1.60
CA ILE A 83 0.80 -6.96 1.10
C ILE A 83 1.00 -5.85 2.13
N ASN A 84 2.01 -5.03 1.93
CA ASN A 84 2.36 -3.89 2.77
C ASN A 84 1.50 -2.69 2.38
N ASN A 85 0.24 -2.67 2.85
CA ASN A 85 -0.78 -1.76 2.38
C ASN A 85 -1.14 -0.66 3.37
N ALA A 86 -0.90 -0.84 4.67
CA ALA A 86 -1.26 0.15 5.69
C ALA A 86 -0.68 1.54 5.38
N GLY A 87 -1.53 2.56 5.50
CA GLY A 87 -1.14 3.95 5.27
C GLY A 87 -2.35 4.86 5.26
N PHE A 88 -2.11 6.15 5.40
CA PHE A 88 -3.13 7.18 5.27
C PHE A 88 -2.53 8.47 4.72
N ARG A 89 -3.36 9.48 4.50
CA ARG A 89 -2.93 10.78 3.99
C ARG A 89 -3.41 11.89 4.90
N VAL A 90 -2.64 12.98 4.91
CA VAL A 90 -3.05 14.29 5.43
C VAL A 90 -3.24 15.22 4.25
N CYS A 91 -4.30 16.03 4.26
CA CYS A 91 -4.64 16.99 3.22
C CYS A 91 -4.85 18.34 3.88
N GLY A 92 -4.31 19.39 3.29
CA GLY A 92 -4.40 20.76 3.78
C GLY A 92 -3.15 21.58 3.42
N SER A 93 -3.21 22.88 3.69
CA SER A 93 -2.01 23.73 3.62
C SER A 93 -1.01 23.31 4.70
N ILE A 94 0.28 23.34 4.38
CA ILE A 94 1.34 23.08 5.37
C ILE A 94 1.29 24.06 6.56
N LEU A 95 0.62 25.19 6.39
CA LEU A 95 0.43 26.19 7.45
C LEU A 95 -0.75 25.88 8.37
N GLU A 96 -1.59 24.90 8.02
CA GLU A 96 -2.87 24.62 8.68
C GLU A 96 -3.00 23.17 9.15
N THR A 97 -2.24 22.25 8.56
CA THR A 97 -2.26 20.82 8.96
C THR A 97 -1.64 20.64 10.34
N GLU A 98 -2.24 19.76 11.14
CA GLU A 98 -1.73 19.42 12.47
C GLU A 98 -0.40 18.64 12.35
N GLU A 99 0.66 19.13 13.01
CA GLU A 99 1.99 18.53 13.01
C GLU A 99 1.95 17.05 13.45
N ALA A 100 1.23 16.76 14.54
CA ALA A 100 1.11 15.39 15.05
C ALA A 100 0.49 14.41 14.03
N ARG A 101 -0.43 14.88 13.17
CA ARG A 101 -1.03 14.05 12.12
C ARG A 101 -0.06 13.81 10.96
N GLU A 102 0.75 14.80 10.60
CA GLU A 102 1.82 14.64 9.60
C GLU A 102 2.89 13.66 10.10
N GLU A 103 3.30 13.77 11.38
CA GLU A 103 4.24 12.85 12.01
C GLU A 103 3.68 11.42 12.04
N GLU A 104 2.43 11.22 12.49
CA GLU A 104 1.77 9.91 12.48
C GLU A 104 1.76 9.31 11.06
N MET A 105 1.48 10.13 10.04
CA MET A 105 1.51 9.68 8.64
C MET A 105 2.91 9.23 8.23
N VAL A 106 3.95 9.95 8.58
CA VAL A 106 5.34 9.57 8.29
C VAL A 106 5.71 8.27 9.03
N GLN A 107 5.33 8.12 10.30
CA GLN A 107 5.56 6.89 11.06
C GLN A 107 4.91 5.67 10.37
N VAL A 108 3.66 5.78 9.95
CA VAL A 108 2.95 4.66 9.29
C VAL A 108 3.45 4.45 7.85
N ASN A 109 3.43 5.51 7.02
CA ASN A 109 3.68 5.39 5.57
C ASN A 109 5.16 5.15 5.23
N VAL A 110 6.08 5.52 6.10
CA VAL A 110 7.53 5.45 5.86
C VAL A 110 8.21 4.52 6.84
N ALA A 111 8.22 4.84 8.14
CA ALA A 111 9.02 4.12 9.12
C ALA A 111 8.53 2.67 9.32
N ALA A 112 7.24 2.47 9.58
CA ALA A 112 6.65 1.14 9.75
C ALA A 112 6.71 0.33 8.46
N MET A 113 6.35 0.96 7.32
CA MET A 113 6.42 0.34 6.00
C MET A 113 7.84 -0.18 5.72
N ALA A 114 8.86 0.65 5.91
CA ALA A 114 10.26 0.29 5.66
C ALA A 114 10.74 -0.81 6.60
N ARG A 115 10.39 -0.74 7.90
CA ARG A 115 10.75 -1.74 8.90
C ARG A 115 10.19 -3.12 8.53
N LEU A 116 8.88 -3.21 8.28
CA LEU A 116 8.22 -4.45 7.90
C LEU A 116 8.77 -4.97 6.56
N PHE A 117 8.92 -4.10 5.56
CA PHE A 117 9.48 -4.47 4.26
C PHE A 117 10.85 -5.12 4.39
N ARG A 118 11.78 -4.51 5.14
CA ARG A 118 13.12 -5.07 5.37
C ARG A 118 13.08 -6.41 6.10
N ALA A 119 12.24 -6.54 7.12
CA ALA A 119 12.08 -7.78 7.88
C ALA A 119 11.56 -8.92 6.97
N VAL A 120 10.52 -8.61 6.17
CA VAL A 120 9.91 -9.59 5.25
C VAL A 120 10.86 -9.98 4.12
N VAL A 121 11.60 -9.03 3.52
CA VAL A 121 12.62 -9.35 2.49
C VAL A 121 13.64 -10.34 3.02
N ARG A 122 14.19 -10.10 4.23
CA ARG A 122 15.16 -11.00 4.86
C ARG A 122 14.57 -12.38 5.13
N LYS A 123 13.36 -12.43 5.69
CA LYS A 123 12.63 -13.67 5.96
C LYS A 123 12.37 -14.46 4.68
N MET A 124 11.83 -13.82 3.65
CA MET A 124 11.53 -14.46 2.38
C MET A 124 12.79 -14.95 1.66
N ASN A 125 13.90 -14.19 1.73
CA ASN A 125 15.16 -14.64 1.16
C ASN A 125 15.70 -15.89 1.90
N ALA A 126 15.60 -15.93 3.24
CA ALA A 126 16.02 -17.07 4.03
C ALA A 126 15.13 -18.32 3.83
N GLN A 127 13.83 -18.15 3.59
CA GLN A 127 12.88 -19.25 3.38
C GLN A 127 12.85 -19.79 1.93
N GLY A 128 13.63 -19.21 1.00
CA GLY A 128 13.72 -19.67 -0.38
C GLY A 128 12.80 -18.96 -1.36
N GLY A 129 12.19 -17.82 -0.98
CA GLY A 129 11.41 -16.98 -1.88
C GLY A 129 10.14 -16.41 -1.28
N GLY A 130 9.47 -15.61 -2.08
CA GLY A 130 8.19 -14.98 -1.73
C GLY A 130 7.92 -13.74 -2.58
N THR A 131 6.77 -13.14 -2.37
CA THR A 131 6.34 -11.95 -3.11
C THR A 131 5.94 -10.84 -2.15
N ILE A 132 6.45 -9.63 -2.37
CA ILE A 132 6.11 -8.44 -1.58
C ILE A 132 5.50 -7.38 -2.49
N LEU A 133 4.29 -6.93 -2.16
CA LEU A 133 3.64 -5.79 -2.77
C LEU A 133 3.59 -4.63 -1.78
N ASN A 134 4.29 -3.54 -2.05
CA ASN A 134 4.17 -2.29 -1.30
C ASN A 134 3.11 -1.39 -1.94
N VAL A 135 2.08 -1.01 -1.18
CA VAL A 135 1.04 -0.10 -1.68
C VAL A 135 1.51 1.35 -1.56
N ALA A 136 1.98 1.87 -2.68
CA ALA A 136 2.35 3.26 -2.85
C ALA A 136 1.14 4.12 -3.28
N SER A 137 1.29 4.92 -4.31
CA SER A 137 0.26 5.72 -4.98
C SER A 137 0.85 6.30 -6.28
N SER A 138 -0.01 6.73 -7.20
CA SER A 138 0.40 7.60 -8.31
C SER A 138 1.03 8.91 -7.81
N ALA A 139 0.70 9.36 -6.60
CA ALA A 139 1.36 10.49 -5.93
C ALA A 139 2.87 10.28 -5.78
N GLY A 140 3.33 9.04 -5.56
CA GLY A 140 4.76 8.72 -5.47
C GLY A 140 5.50 8.71 -6.81
N LEU A 141 4.79 8.86 -7.92
CA LEU A 141 5.36 8.96 -9.26
C LEU A 141 5.44 10.40 -9.77
N LEU A 142 4.81 11.35 -9.07
CA LEU A 142 4.84 12.78 -9.38
C LEU A 142 5.94 13.50 -8.58
N PRO A 143 6.47 14.63 -9.08
CA PRO A 143 7.57 15.34 -8.43
C PRO A 143 7.17 16.04 -7.13
N GLY A 144 5.87 16.21 -6.86
CA GLY A 144 5.35 16.79 -5.64
C GLY A 144 3.83 16.95 -5.68
N GLY A 145 3.22 17.27 -4.53
CA GLY A 145 1.78 17.49 -4.41
C GLY A 145 1.46 18.62 -3.44
N PRO A 146 1.24 19.85 -3.93
CA PRO A 146 0.76 20.94 -3.08
C PRO A 146 -0.49 20.54 -2.31
N TYR A 147 -0.62 20.99 -1.07
CA TYR A 147 -1.69 20.62 -0.13
C TYR A 147 -1.71 19.14 0.32
N MET A 148 -0.72 18.36 -0.08
CA MET A 148 -0.51 16.95 0.30
C MET A 148 0.99 16.61 0.26
N ALA A 149 1.86 17.57 0.56
CA ALA A 149 3.30 17.45 0.33
C ALA A 149 3.91 16.26 1.06
N GLY A 150 3.62 16.08 2.36
CA GLY A 150 4.08 14.96 3.16
C GLY A 150 3.61 13.62 2.60
N TYR A 151 2.34 13.53 2.19
CA TYR A 151 1.81 12.30 1.57
C TYR A 151 2.54 11.93 0.27
N TYR A 152 2.73 12.90 -0.64
CA TYR A 152 3.47 12.66 -1.90
C TYR A 152 4.90 12.20 -1.62
N ALA A 153 5.58 12.88 -0.71
CA ALA A 153 6.93 12.51 -0.29
C ALA A 153 6.98 11.10 0.31
N SER A 154 6.02 10.74 1.20
CA SER A 154 5.94 9.41 1.78
C SER A 154 5.74 8.32 0.72
N LYS A 155 4.91 8.57 -0.29
CA LYS A 155 4.66 7.60 -1.37
C LYS A 155 5.80 7.55 -2.40
N ALA A 156 6.53 8.65 -2.60
CA ALA A 156 7.78 8.65 -3.38
C ALA A 156 8.87 7.81 -2.71
N TYR A 157 8.98 7.88 -1.37
CA TYR A 157 9.86 7.00 -0.59
C TYR A 157 9.55 5.51 -0.87
N VAL A 158 8.28 5.10 -0.79
CA VAL A 158 7.86 3.71 -1.05
C VAL A 158 8.27 3.26 -2.45
N VAL A 159 8.01 4.09 -3.47
CA VAL A 159 8.35 3.79 -4.86
C VAL A 159 9.85 3.66 -5.04
N SER A 160 10.62 4.62 -4.52
CA SER A 160 12.09 4.65 -4.64
C SER A 160 12.73 3.44 -3.94
N MET A 161 12.34 3.18 -2.70
CA MET A 161 12.83 2.03 -1.93
C MET A 161 12.49 0.70 -2.60
N THR A 162 11.27 0.54 -3.13
CA THR A 162 10.89 -0.69 -3.83
C THR A 162 11.72 -0.93 -5.08
N ARG A 163 12.00 0.12 -5.87
CA ARG A 163 12.84 0.02 -7.07
C ARG A 163 14.28 -0.38 -6.72
N GLY A 164 14.87 0.29 -5.70
CA GLY A 164 16.22 -0.02 -5.27
C GLY A 164 16.36 -1.47 -4.80
N VAL A 165 15.49 -1.90 -3.90
CA VAL A 165 15.49 -3.28 -3.39
C VAL A 165 15.20 -4.31 -4.49
N ALA A 166 14.33 -4.00 -5.46
CA ALA A 166 14.06 -4.91 -6.58
C ALA A 166 15.32 -5.14 -7.43
N GLU A 167 16.13 -4.11 -7.64
CA GLU A 167 17.37 -4.22 -8.40
C GLU A 167 18.46 -4.96 -7.60
N GLU A 168 18.63 -4.64 -6.30
CA GLU A 168 19.53 -5.37 -5.41
C GLU A 168 19.24 -6.88 -5.41
N LEU A 169 17.95 -7.27 -5.25
CA LEU A 169 17.53 -8.67 -5.26
C LEU A 169 17.78 -9.34 -6.62
N ARG A 170 17.62 -8.61 -7.72
CA ARG A 170 17.91 -9.10 -9.07
C ARG A 170 19.41 -9.39 -9.25
N GLU A 171 20.28 -8.46 -8.82
CA GLU A 171 21.74 -8.63 -8.88
C GLU A 171 22.22 -9.80 -8.02
N MET A 172 21.59 -9.98 -6.84
CA MET A 172 21.88 -11.08 -5.92
C MET A 172 21.27 -12.42 -6.36
N HIS A 173 20.56 -12.49 -7.47
CA HIS A 173 19.81 -13.66 -7.92
C HIS A 173 18.86 -14.23 -6.85
N SER A 174 18.31 -13.34 -6.01
CA SER A 174 17.38 -13.71 -4.96
C SER A 174 16.06 -14.22 -5.53
N PRO A 175 15.46 -15.28 -4.93
CA PRO A 175 14.14 -15.77 -5.36
C PRO A 175 12.98 -14.87 -4.90
N VAL A 176 13.25 -13.79 -4.16
CA VAL A 176 12.24 -12.86 -3.68
C VAL A 176 11.84 -11.87 -4.79
N TYR A 177 10.56 -11.73 -5.02
CA TYR A 177 10.02 -10.72 -5.93
C TYR A 177 9.38 -9.58 -5.14
N VAL A 178 9.73 -8.33 -5.48
CA VAL A 178 9.17 -7.13 -4.86
C VAL A 178 8.59 -6.19 -5.93
N CYS A 179 7.45 -5.58 -5.61
CA CYS A 179 6.79 -4.61 -6.49
C CYS A 179 6.06 -3.52 -5.71
N ALA A 180 5.77 -2.41 -6.36
CA ALA A 180 4.93 -1.33 -5.82
C ALA A 180 3.65 -1.17 -6.63
N LEU A 181 2.51 -1.14 -5.94
CA LEU A 181 1.22 -0.75 -6.48
C LEU A 181 1.07 0.77 -6.36
N CYS A 182 0.88 1.45 -7.49
CA CYS A 182 0.79 2.91 -7.57
C CYS A 182 -0.59 3.33 -8.11
N PRO A 183 -1.68 3.14 -7.34
CA PRO A 183 -3.02 3.49 -7.80
C PRO A 183 -3.20 5.01 -7.90
N GLY A 184 -4.06 5.42 -8.83
CA GLY A 184 -4.72 6.72 -8.80
C GLY A 184 -5.80 6.76 -7.72
N PRO A 185 -6.83 7.61 -7.86
CA PRO A 185 -7.99 7.58 -6.98
C PRO A 185 -8.66 6.20 -7.00
N VAL A 186 -8.93 5.65 -5.80
CA VAL A 186 -9.70 4.40 -5.61
C VAL A 186 -10.85 4.71 -4.67
N ASP A 187 -12.06 4.32 -5.01
CA ASP A 187 -13.28 4.62 -4.25
C ASP A 187 -13.33 3.75 -2.99
N THR A 188 -12.81 4.29 -1.88
CA THR A 188 -12.69 3.61 -0.58
C THR A 188 -12.93 4.59 0.57
N GLU A 189 -13.18 4.09 1.77
CA GLU A 189 -13.24 4.89 3.01
C GLU A 189 -11.98 5.78 3.24
N PHE A 190 -10.88 5.49 2.57
CA PHE A 190 -9.68 6.32 2.58
C PHE A 190 -9.95 7.76 2.09
N ASN A 191 -10.99 7.92 1.25
CA ASN A 191 -11.42 9.21 0.72
C ASN A 191 -12.31 9.96 1.71
N ASP A 192 -13.17 9.25 2.44
CA ASP A 192 -14.15 9.82 3.37
C ASP A 192 -13.48 10.50 4.57
N HIS A 193 -12.40 9.91 5.07
CA HIS A 193 -11.62 10.46 6.20
C HIS A 193 -10.90 11.78 5.89
N ALA A 194 -10.84 12.18 4.64
CA ALA A 194 -10.16 13.40 4.20
C ALA A 194 -11.12 14.48 3.68
N GLY A 195 -12.43 14.24 3.67
CA GLY A 195 -13.44 15.19 3.13
C GLY A 195 -13.23 15.54 1.65
N VAL A 196 -12.66 14.62 0.86
CA VAL A 196 -12.11 14.92 -0.45
C VAL A 196 -13.07 14.48 -1.56
N VAL A 197 -13.47 15.42 -2.42
CA VAL A 197 -14.13 15.13 -3.69
C VAL A 197 -13.07 15.05 -4.80
N PHE A 198 -12.94 13.89 -5.46
CA PHE A 198 -11.97 13.75 -6.55
C PHE A 198 -12.44 14.44 -7.82
N ALA A 199 -11.56 15.23 -8.42
CA ALA A 199 -11.75 15.79 -9.77
C ALA A 199 -11.65 14.71 -10.88
N LEU A 200 -11.05 13.55 -10.58
CA LEU A 200 -10.98 12.37 -11.45
C LEU A 200 -11.83 11.27 -10.83
N ARG A 201 -12.65 10.61 -11.64
CA ARG A 201 -13.41 9.44 -11.23
C ARG A 201 -12.46 8.35 -10.74
N GLY A 202 -12.69 7.85 -9.52
CA GLY A 202 -11.93 6.74 -8.95
C GLY A 202 -12.23 5.43 -9.69
N ILE A 203 -11.31 4.47 -9.55
CA ILE A 203 -11.57 3.07 -9.88
C ILE A 203 -12.06 2.34 -8.64
N THR A 204 -12.78 1.23 -8.81
CA THR A 204 -13.21 0.43 -7.66
C THR A 204 -12.03 -0.32 -7.03
N PRO A 205 -12.11 -0.69 -5.73
CA PRO A 205 -11.11 -1.53 -5.09
C PRO A 205 -10.90 -2.86 -5.83
N GLU A 206 -11.98 -3.45 -6.34
CA GLU A 206 -11.97 -4.73 -7.08
C GLU A 206 -11.11 -4.62 -8.33
N LEU A 207 -11.31 -3.58 -9.15
CA LEU A 207 -10.52 -3.35 -10.36
C LEU A 207 -9.05 -3.03 -10.01
N CYS A 208 -8.83 -2.26 -8.94
CA CYS A 208 -7.48 -1.95 -8.47
C CYS A 208 -6.71 -3.21 -8.09
N VAL A 209 -7.32 -4.12 -7.34
CA VAL A 209 -6.71 -5.38 -6.89
C VAL A 209 -6.54 -6.36 -8.06
N GLU A 210 -7.51 -6.44 -8.96
CA GLU A 210 -7.40 -7.28 -10.16
C GLU A 210 -6.20 -6.87 -11.03
N GLU A 211 -6.04 -5.59 -11.34
CA GLU A 211 -4.87 -5.09 -12.09
C GLU A 211 -3.56 -5.24 -11.31
N ALA A 212 -3.61 -5.18 -9.96
CA ALA A 212 -2.46 -5.46 -9.11
C ALA A 212 -2.02 -6.92 -9.25
N LEU A 213 -2.95 -7.87 -9.15
CA LEU A 213 -2.67 -9.30 -9.30
C LEU A 213 -2.11 -9.64 -10.69
N LEU A 214 -2.71 -9.08 -11.75
CA LEU A 214 -2.20 -9.21 -13.12
C LEU A 214 -0.76 -8.65 -13.25
N GLY A 215 -0.51 -7.49 -12.66
CA GLY A 215 0.83 -6.88 -12.65
C GLY A 215 1.86 -7.74 -11.90
N MET A 216 1.46 -8.35 -10.79
CA MET A 216 2.29 -9.28 -10.02
C MET A 216 2.59 -10.57 -10.82
N MET A 217 1.59 -11.14 -11.49
CA MET A 217 1.77 -12.30 -12.37
C MET A 217 2.79 -12.03 -13.49
N HIS A 218 2.78 -10.83 -14.06
CA HIS A 218 3.75 -10.38 -15.06
C HIS A 218 5.07 -9.86 -14.46
N ARG A 219 5.30 -10.00 -13.17
CA ARG A 219 6.50 -9.60 -12.43
C ARG A 219 6.90 -8.13 -12.67
N LYS A 220 5.93 -7.22 -12.77
CA LYS A 220 6.18 -5.78 -12.94
C LYS A 220 6.68 -5.17 -11.64
N THR A 221 7.79 -4.46 -11.65
CA THR A 221 8.29 -3.75 -10.45
C THR A 221 7.37 -2.61 -10.04
N ILE A 222 6.77 -1.88 -10.99
CA ILE A 222 5.79 -0.81 -10.74
C ILE A 222 4.49 -1.14 -11.45
N ILE A 223 3.41 -1.22 -10.69
CA ILE A 223 2.07 -1.53 -11.17
C ILE A 223 1.21 -0.27 -11.01
N VAL A 224 0.74 0.29 -12.12
CA VAL A 224 -0.18 1.43 -12.14
C VAL A 224 -1.53 0.95 -12.67
N PRO A 225 -2.54 0.79 -11.82
CA PRO A 225 -3.89 0.44 -12.26
C PRO A 225 -4.49 1.53 -13.13
N SER A 226 -5.38 1.14 -14.06
CA SER A 226 -6.01 2.00 -15.07
C SER A 226 -5.07 2.46 -16.20
N ALA A 227 -5.49 2.21 -17.45
CA ALA A 227 -4.75 2.65 -18.64
C ALA A 227 -4.57 4.18 -18.67
N PHE A 228 -5.61 4.91 -18.24
CA PHE A 228 -5.57 6.36 -18.14
C PHE A 228 -4.48 6.83 -17.18
N MET A 229 -4.38 6.23 -15.98
CA MET A 229 -3.35 6.59 -15.00
C MET A 229 -1.95 6.22 -15.48
N ARG A 230 -1.78 5.10 -16.21
CA ARG A 230 -0.52 4.75 -16.86
C ARG A 230 -0.07 5.81 -17.85
N LEU A 231 -1.00 6.28 -18.69
CA LEU A 231 -0.73 7.37 -19.63
C LEU A 231 -0.33 8.66 -18.92
N CYS A 232 -1.12 9.10 -17.93
CA CYS A 232 -0.85 10.32 -17.16
C CYS A 232 0.52 10.27 -16.47
N THR A 233 0.84 9.17 -15.77
CA THR A 233 2.12 9.02 -15.05
C THR A 233 3.32 8.86 -15.98
N SER A 234 3.12 8.49 -17.24
CA SER A 234 4.17 8.48 -18.26
C SER A 234 4.35 9.85 -18.90
N ALA A 235 3.24 10.48 -19.32
CA ALA A 235 3.25 11.78 -20.01
C ALA A 235 3.82 12.91 -19.12
N GLN A 236 3.55 12.90 -17.81
CA GLN A 236 4.07 13.91 -16.89
C GLN A 236 5.60 14.03 -16.89
N ARG A 237 6.32 12.95 -17.24
CA ARG A 237 7.79 12.94 -17.29
C ARG A 237 8.35 13.85 -18.39
N LEU A 238 7.52 14.20 -19.38
CA LEU A 238 7.87 15.07 -20.49
C LEU A 238 7.53 16.54 -20.20
N VAL A 239 6.82 16.81 -19.11
CA VAL A 239 6.40 18.16 -18.72
C VAL A 239 7.39 18.74 -17.72
N PRO A 240 7.99 19.91 -17.96
CA PRO A 240 8.85 20.60 -17.01
C PRO A 240 8.13 20.85 -15.67
N ILE A 241 8.82 20.63 -14.55
CA ILE A 241 8.26 20.74 -13.19
C ILE A 241 7.55 22.06 -12.94
N PRO A 242 8.09 23.23 -13.34
CA PRO A 242 7.43 24.52 -13.12
C PRO A 242 6.04 24.64 -13.82
N LEU A 243 5.82 23.91 -14.92
CA LEU A 243 4.53 23.86 -15.61
C LEU A 243 3.59 22.82 -15.01
N LEU A 244 4.14 21.72 -14.52
CA LEU A 244 3.36 20.63 -13.93
C LEU A 244 2.81 21.00 -12.54
N MET A 245 3.59 21.64 -11.69
CA MET A 245 3.21 21.94 -10.30
C MET A 245 1.94 22.79 -10.16
N PRO A 246 1.71 23.87 -10.95
CA PRO A 246 0.45 24.59 -10.90
C PRO A 246 -0.77 23.74 -11.29
N ILE A 247 -0.61 22.81 -12.23
CA ILE A 247 -1.68 21.89 -12.65
C ILE A 247 -2.04 20.96 -11.50
N VAL A 248 -1.02 20.35 -10.86
CA VAL A 248 -1.22 19.50 -9.69
C VAL A 248 -1.84 20.28 -8.53
N ALA A 249 -1.36 21.50 -8.26
CA ALA A 249 -1.92 22.36 -7.21
C ALA A 249 -3.42 22.64 -7.43
N ARG A 250 -3.81 22.98 -8.67
CA ARG A 250 -5.22 23.23 -9.01
C ARG A 250 -6.09 21.98 -8.81
N GLN A 251 -5.56 20.80 -9.16
CA GLN A 251 -6.29 19.54 -8.92
C GLN A 251 -6.43 19.23 -7.43
N GLN A 252 -5.39 19.50 -6.61
CA GLN A 252 -5.45 19.23 -5.17
C GLN A 252 -6.38 20.22 -4.45
N LYS A 253 -6.36 21.51 -4.83
CA LYS A 253 -7.30 22.52 -4.27
C LYS A 253 -8.77 22.11 -4.46
N LYS A 254 -9.12 21.54 -5.62
CA LYS A 254 -10.49 21.05 -5.87
C LYS A 254 -10.92 19.90 -4.94
N LYS A 255 -9.97 19.27 -4.24
CA LYS A 255 -10.26 18.20 -3.29
C LYS A 255 -10.51 18.74 -1.87
N LEU A 256 -10.15 19.97 -1.60
CA LEU A 256 -10.30 20.60 -0.29
C LEU A 256 -11.64 21.35 -0.13
N GLY A 257 -12.48 21.38 -1.17
CA GLY A 257 -13.79 22.06 -1.24
C GLY A 257 -13.74 23.28 -2.12
#